data_cf93ed596e9f132efa5ae0ac43474ad5
#
_entry.id   cf93ed596e9f132efa5ae0ac43474ad5
#
_cell.length_a   1.000
_cell.length_b   1.000
_cell.length_c   1.000
_cell.angle_alpha   90.00
_cell.angle_beta   90.00
_cell.angle_gamma   90.00
#
_symmetry.space_group_name_H-M   'P 1'
#
loop_
_entity.id
_entity.type
_entity.pdbx_description
1 polymer ?
#
loop_
_entity_poly.entity_id
_entity_poly.type
_entity_poly.pdbx_seq_one_letter_code
_entity_poly.pdbx_strand_id
1 'polypeptide(L)'
;MAKVTYTNQLNFIANKRVLADRLLTTKEKQLYIDNGIYYDYNDTLVNNKCTILIIGSFDNDNPYYGGFYIFDGTFPDQYPFQPPKVLAKTQGQNVRFHPNFYVNGKVCLSILGTWTGPPWTSCQNIGSIACSIKSLYIKEPLHQEPGWEKCNPLKSKTYSQIIRYKNLEIAIYDVVKNKIHTDPLFIPFKQIIEKKFLELYLSYVKIIETLTYLDYKPFESPIYRIQGIYKISDLK
;
A
#
# COMPACT_ATOMS: atom_id res chain seq x y z
N MET A 1 4.48 -2.88 41.83
CA MET A 1 4.79 -4.25 41.37
C MET A 1 3.71 -4.82 40.41
N ALA A 2 2.40 -4.75 40.69
CA ALA A 2 1.35 -5.32 39.82
C ALA A 2 1.33 -4.77 38.37
N LYS A 3 1.58 -3.48 38.15
CA LYS A 3 1.62 -2.86 36.80
C LYS A 3 2.76 -3.41 35.94
N VAL A 4 3.94 -3.63 36.50
CA VAL A 4 5.11 -4.16 35.76
C VAL A 4 4.89 -5.62 35.35
N THR A 5 4.28 -6.42 36.21
CA THR A 5 3.96 -7.83 35.93
C THR A 5 2.91 -7.95 34.80
N TYR A 6 1.90 -7.10 34.81
CA TYR A 6 0.84 -7.09 33.77
C TYR A 6 1.39 -6.67 32.40
N THR A 7 2.25 -5.64 32.35
CA THR A 7 2.90 -5.19 31.12
C THR A 7 3.80 -6.29 30.52
N ASN A 8 4.57 -6.99 31.35
CA ASN A 8 5.41 -8.10 30.91
C ASN A 8 4.59 -9.27 30.36
N GLN A 9 3.41 -9.51 30.92
CA GLN A 9 2.49 -10.57 30.45
C GLN A 9 1.84 -10.23 29.10
N LEU A 10 1.46 -8.97 28.88
CA LEU A 10 0.93 -8.49 27.60
C LEU A 10 2.00 -8.56 26.51
N ASN A 11 3.22 -8.12 26.77
CA ASN A 11 4.33 -8.23 25.83
C ASN A 11 4.63 -9.68 25.45
N PHE A 12 4.51 -10.62 26.38
CA PHE A 12 4.69 -12.04 26.11
C PHE A 12 3.60 -12.58 25.16
N ILE A 13 2.33 -12.18 25.38
CA ILE A 13 1.19 -12.58 24.53
C ILE A 13 1.37 -11.97 23.11
N ALA A 14 1.72 -10.68 23.02
CA ALA A 14 1.96 -10.00 21.75
C ALA A 14 3.06 -10.71 20.94
N ASN A 15 4.20 -11.01 21.57
CA ASN A 15 5.31 -11.69 20.91
C ASN A 15 4.94 -13.10 20.43
N LYS A 16 4.21 -13.88 21.25
CA LYS A 16 3.70 -15.20 20.85
C LYS A 16 2.77 -15.11 19.64
N ARG A 17 1.88 -14.12 19.63
CA ARG A 17 0.94 -13.96 18.52
C ARG A 17 1.64 -13.50 17.25
N VAL A 18 2.58 -12.56 17.31
CA VAL A 18 3.38 -12.14 16.14
C VAL A 18 4.18 -13.33 15.58
N LEU A 19 4.76 -14.17 16.43
CA LEU A 19 5.42 -15.40 16.01
C LEU A 19 4.46 -16.37 15.31
N ALA A 20 3.25 -16.55 15.85
CA ALA A 20 2.22 -17.38 15.21
C ALA A 20 1.80 -16.83 13.84
N ASP A 21 1.63 -15.52 13.73
CA ASP A 21 1.27 -14.85 12.47
C ASP A 21 2.37 -14.98 11.39
N ARG A 22 3.64 -15.14 11.79
CA ARG A 22 4.77 -15.49 10.88
C ARG A 22 4.70 -16.91 10.33
N LEU A 23 4.11 -17.83 11.09
CA LEU A 23 4.05 -19.25 10.77
C LEU A 23 2.84 -19.58 9.88
N LEU A 24 2.60 -18.77 8.85
CA LEU A 24 1.59 -19.08 7.84
C LEU A 24 1.89 -20.42 7.17
N THR A 25 0.85 -21.19 6.92
CA THR A 25 0.97 -22.41 6.12
C THR A 25 1.43 -22.08 4.70
N THR A 26 2.03 -23.04 4.00
CA THR A 26 2.43 -22.87 2.60
C THR A 26 1.25 -22.43 1.72
N LYS A 27 0.05 -22.97 1.98
CA LYS A 27 -1.17 -22.62 1.25
C LYS A 27 -1.59 -21.16 1.49
N GLU A 28 -1.55 -20.70 2.74
CA GLU A 28 -1.87 -19.30 3.07
C GLU A 28 -0.85 -18.33 2.47
N LYS A 29 0.45 -18.66 2.53
CA LYS A 29 1.51 -17.86 1.88
C LYS A 29 1.26 -17.74 0.38
N GLN A 30 0.92 -18.85 -0.29
CA GLN A 30 0.65 -18.85 -1.72
C GLN A 30 -0.55 -17.97 -2.07
N LEU A 31 -1.64 -18.04 -1.28
CA LEU A 31 -2.82 -17.19 -1.48
C LEU A 31 -2.47 -15.70 -1.42
N TYR A 32 -1.63 -15.28 -0.49
CA TYR A 32 -1.18 -13.88 -0.42
C TYR A 32 -0.31 -13.51 -1.63
N ILE A 33 0.65 -14.36 -2.01
CA ILE A 33 1.53 -14.17 -3.17
C ILE A 33 0.71 -14.03 -4.46
N ASP A 34 -0.28 -14.89 -4.67
CA ASP A 34 -1.17 -14.86 -5.85
C ASP A 34 -1.96 -13.54 -5.93
N ASN A 35 -2.24 -12.94 -4.78
CA ASN A 35 -2.86 -11.63 -4.68
C ASN A 35 -1.86 -10.45 -4.67
N GLY A 36 -0.56 -10.71 -4.85
CA GLY A 36 0.47 -9.68 -4.85
C GLY A 36 0.75 -9.08 -3.48
N ILE A 37 0.59 -9.85 -2.41
CA ILE A 37 0.83 -9.44 -1.03
C ILE A 37 2.04 -10.21 -0.48
N TYR A 38 3.02 -9.49 0.05
CA TYR A 38 4.24 -10.03 0.62
C TYR A 38 4.54 -9.36 1.96
N TYR A 39 5.17 -10.10 2.87
CA TYR A 39 5.51 -9.63 4.22
C TYR A 39 6.99 -9.80 4.51
N ASP A 40 7.55 -8.83 5.21
CA ASP A 40 8.82 -8.95 5.91
C ASP A 40 8.62 -8.60 7.38
N TYR A 41 8.93 -9.57 8.24
CA TYR A 41 8.87 -9.42 9.69
C TYR A 41 10.28 -9.21 10.22
N ASN A 42 10.98 -8.18 9.84
CA ASN A 42 12.32 -7.86 10.32
C ASN A 42 12.80 -8.75 11.50
N ASP A 43 13.81 -9.57 11.29
CA ASP A 43 14.22 -10.74 12.09
C ASP A 43 14.58 -10.50 13.56
N THR A 44 14.39 -9.31 14.09
CA THR A 44 14.67 -9.03 15.47
C THR A 44 13.42 -9.21 16.33
N LEU A 45 13.45 -10.17 17.24
CA LEU A 45 12.46 -10.39 18.31
C LEU A 45 12.19 -9.12 19.16
N VAL A 46 12.96 -8.08 18.95
CA VAL A 46 12.90 -6.78 19.64
C VAL A 46 12.11 -5.73 18.84
N ASN A 47 11.96 -5.92 17.52
CA ASN A 47 11.25 -4.96 16.68
C ASN A 47 9.81 -5.45 16.44
N ASN A 48 8.86 -4.88 17.15
CA ASN A 48 7.41 -5.08 16.93
C ASN A 48 6.96 -4.54 15.57
N LYS A 49 7.70 -4.86 14.49
CA LYS A 49 7.48 -4.31 13.15
C LYS A 49 7.26 -5.38 12.09
N CYS A 50 6.47 -5.04 11.10
CA CYS A 50 6.26 -5.81 9.90
C CYS A 50 6.16 -4.87 8.72
N THR A 51 6.90 -5.12 7.64
CA THR A 51 6.74 -4.39 6.39
C THR A 51 5.91 -5.22 5.43
N ILE A 52 4.95 -4.57 4.77
CA ILE A 52 4.04 -5.21 3.80
C ILE A 52 4.31 -4.59 2.44
N LEU A 53 4.60 -5.41 1.45
CA LEU A 53 4.55 -5.01 0.04
C LEU A 53 3.22 -5.47 -0.56
N ILE A 54 2.52 -4.55 -1.20
CA ILE A 54 1.32 -4.84 -1.98
C ILE A 54 1.54 -4.38 -3.41
N ILE A 55 1.40 -5.29 -4.38
CA ILE A 55 1.30 -4.94 -5.79
C ILE A 55 -0.13 -4.47 -6.05
N GLY A 56 -0.30 -3.26 -6.56
CA GLY A 56 -1.59 -2.57 -6.59
C GLY A 56 -2.70 -3.34 -7.30
N SER A 57 -2.63 -3.51 -8.60
CA SER A 57 -3.59 -4.28 -9.39
C SER A 57 -2.90 -5.07 -10.50
N PHE A 58 -3.52 -6.15 -10.97
CA PHE A 58 -3.10 -6.89 -12.17
C PHE A 58 -4.03 -6.64 -13.38
N ASP A 59 -5.02 -5.76 -13.23
CA ASP A 59 -5.91 -5.32 -14.30
C ASP A 59 -5.33 -4.05 -14.95
N ASN A 60 -5.02 -4.10 -16.25
CA ASN A 60 -4.41 -3.01 -17.02
C ASN A 60 -5.22 -1.71 -17.01
N ASP A 61 -6.55 -1.80 -16.87
CA ASP A 61 -7.42 -0.61 -16.81
C ASP A 61 -7.43 0.05 -15.44
N ASN A 62 -6.88 -0.61 -14.43
CA ASN A 62 -6.83 -0.08 -13.08
C ASN A 62 -5.69 0.95 -12.93
N PRO A 63 -5.92 2.12 -12.31
CA PRO A 63 -4.88 3.13 -12.15
C PRO A 63 -3.69 2.68 -11.31
N TYR A 64 -3.84 1.65 -10.50
CA TYR A 64 -2.79 1.07 -9.64
C TYR A 64 -2.07 -0.12 -10.27
N TYR A 65 -2.25 -0.38 -11.57
CA TYR A 65 -1.67 -1.53 -12.24
C TYR A 65 -0.17 -1.65 -11.99
N GLY A 66 0.25 -2.81 -11.46
CA GLY A 66 1.64 -3.18 -11.24
C GLY A 66 2.42 -2.31 -10.24
N GLY A 67 1.81 -1.32 -9.59
CA GLY A 67 2.49 -0.44 -8.64
C GLY A 67 2.94 -1.16 -7.37
N PHE A 68 4.11 -0.83 -6.85
CA PHE A 68 4.72 -1.40 -5.64
C PHE A 68 4.47 -0.49 -4.44
N TYR A 69 3.58 -0.90 -3.55
CA TYR A 69 3.15 -0.13 -2.39
C TYR A 69 3.63 -0.76 -1.08
N ILE A 70 4.45 -0.01 -0.34
CA ILE A 70 4.96 -0.43 0.97
C ILE A 70 4.13 0.19 2.09
N PHE A 71 3.82 -0.65 3.07
CA PHE A 71 3.19 -0.27 4.33
C PHE A 71 4.04 -0.75 5.50
N ASP A 72 4.28 0.15 6.46
CA ASP A 72 5.05 -0.13 7.67
C ASP A 72 4.09 -0.34 8.85
N GLY A 73 4.07 -1.56 9.37
CA GLY A 73 3.24 -1.99 10.50
C GLY A 73 4.03 -2.03 11.80
N THR A 74 3.44 -1.51 12.88
CA THR A 74 4.00 -1.59 14.23
C THR A 74 2.98 -2.24 15.16
N PHE A 75 3.34 -3.35 15.78
CA PHE A 75 2.49 -4.07 16.73
C PHE A 75 2.55 -3.40 18.10
N PRO A 76 1.40 -3.08 18.74
CA PRO A 76 1.37 -2.57 20.09
C PRO A 76 1.59 -3.69 21.11
N ASP A 77 1.95 -3.30 22.35
CA ASP A 77 2.11 -4.26 23.45
C ASP A 77 0.84 -5.06 23.76
N GLN A 78 -0.32 -4.48 23.45
CA GLN A 78 -1.63 -5.14 23.60
C GLN A 78 -2.07 -5.96 22.38
N TYR A 79 -1.21 -6.19 21.41
CA TYR A 79 -1.53 -7.07 20.29
C TYR A 79 -1.80 -8.50 20.78
N PRO A 80 -2.81 -9.25 20.34
CA PRO A 80 -3.78 -8.93 19.28
C PRO A 80 -5.07 -8.21 19.75
N PHE A 81 -5.14 -7.73 20.98
CA PHE A 81 -6.35 -7.07 21.51
C PHE A 81 -6.50 -5.64 20.98
N GLN A 82 -5.42 -5.04 20.51
CA GLN A 82 -5.39 -3.78 19.77
C GLN A 82 -4.79 -4.00 18.38
N PRO A 83 -5.29 -3.27 17.35
CA PRO A 83 -4.74 -3.37 16.01
C PRO A 83 -3.33 -2.84 15.92
N PRO A 84 -2.51 -3.33 14.96
CA PRO A 84 -1.25 -2.69 14.61
C PRO A 84 -1.49 -1.27 14.07
N LYS A 85 -0.53 -0.37 14.30
CA LYS A 85 -0.46 0.90 13.60
C LYS A 85 0.16 0.65 12.22
N VAL A 86 -0.52 1.09 11.16
CA VAL A 86 -0.03 0.92 9.79
C VAL A 86 0.09 2.28 9.10
N LEU A 87 1.24 2.50 8.45
CA LEU A 87 1.54 3.71 7.69
C LEU A 87 1.90 3.35 6.24
N ALA A 88 1.29 4.03 5.29
CA ALA A 88 1.69 3.98 3.89
C ALA A 88 3.06 4.66 3.69
N LYS A 89 3.98 4.02 2.98
CA LYS A 89 5.37 4.47 2.78
C LYS A 89 5.73 4.75 1.32
N THR A 90 5.04 4.13 0.36
CA THR A 90 5.15 4.53 -1.04
C THR A 90 4.44 5.86 -1.23
N GLN A 91 5.22 6.94 -1.15
CA GLN A 91 4.74 8.32 -1.17
C GLN A 91 5.73 9.21 -1.91
N GLY A 92 5.27 10.36 -2.38
CA GLY A 92 6.10 11.40 -3.00
C GLY A 92 5.23 12.54 -3.52
N GLN A 93 5.81 13.73 -3.67
CA GLN A 93 5.21 14.88 -4.36
C GLN A 93 3.80 15.27 -3.84
N ASN A 94 3.51 15.05 -2.55
CA ASN A 94 2.20 15.27 -1.93
C ASN A 94 1.04 14.50 -2.58
N VAL A 95 1.33 13.37 -3.24
CA VAL A 95 0.30 12.54 -3.87
C VAL A 95 -0.48 11.77 -2.83
N ARG A 96 -1.79 11.94 -2.82
CA ARG A 96 -2.72 11.09 -2.10
C ARG A 96 -3.21 10.02 -3.07
N PHE A 97 -2.52 8.88 -3.06
CA PHE A 97 -2.79 7.77 -3.99
C PHE A 97 -4.21 7.24 -3.91
N HIS A 98 -4.82 7.32 -2.73
CA HIS A 98 -6.17 6.83 -2.49
C HIS A 98 -6.84 7.71 -1.42
N PRO A 99 -8.19 7.87 -1.45
CA PRO A 99 -8.92 8.56 -0.39
C PRO A 99 -8.59 8.11 1.03
N ASN A 100 -8.30 6.84 1.23
CA ASN A 100 -7.94 6.26 2.52
C ASN A 100 -6.44 6.39 2.87
N PHE A 101 -5.56 6.86 1.95
CA PHE A 101 -4.13 7.00 2.20
C PHE A 101 -3.74 8.47 2.24
N TYR A 102 -3.50 8.99 3.42
CA TYR A 102 -3.14 10.40 3.63
C TYR A 102 -1.68 10.65 3.28
N VAL A 103 -1.35 11.87 2.92
CA VAL A 103 0.02 12.29 2.56
C VAL A 103 1.03 12.07 3.69
N ASN A 104 0.59 12.11 4.96
CA ASN A 104 1.43 11.81 6.13
C ASN A 104 1.58 10.31 6.43
N GLY A 105 1.07 9.45 5.54
CA GLY A 105 1.12 8.00 5.70
C GLY A 105 -0.04 7.38 6.46
N LYS A 106 -0.92 8.17 7.07
CA LYS A 106 -2.08 7.61 7.78
C LYS A 106 -2.93 6.78 6.83
N VAL A 107 -3.29 5.56 7.25
CA VAL A 107 -4.20 4.65 6.55
C VAL A 107 -5.55 4.65 7.28
N CYS A 108 -6.63 4.94 6.58
CA CYS A 108 -8.00 4.92 7.11
C CYS A 108 -8.68 3.60 6.77
N LEU A 109 -8.82 2.72 7.77
CA LEU A 109 -9.55 1.46 7.71
C LEU A 109 -10.29 1.23 9.02
N SER A 110 -11.49 0.65 8.95
CA SER A 110 -12.29 0.34 10.14
C SER A 110 -11.55 -0.63 11.07
N ILE A 111 -10.90 -1.65 10.52
CA ILE A 111 -10.11 -2.62 11.29
C ILE A 111 -8.85 -2.01 11.96
N LEU A 112 -8.40 -0.83 11.54
CA LEU A 112 -7.35 -0.08 12.22
C LEU A 112 -7.89 0.92 13.26
N GLY A 113 -9.22 1.01 13.42
CA GLY A 113 -9.86 2.00 14.28
C GLY A 113 -9.70 3.45 13.76
N THR A 114 -9.37 3.63 12.48
CA THR A 114 -9.13 4.92 11.85
C THR A 114 -10.23 5.35 10.88
N TRP A 115 -11.30 4.54 10.78
CA TRP A 115 -12.50 4.77 9.97
C TRP A 115 -13.72 4.11 10.63
N THR A 116 -14.93 4.54 10.23
CA THR A 116 -16.18 3.90 10.65
C THR A 116 -16.38 2.54 9.97
N GLY A 117 -16.94 1.58 10.70
CA GLY A 117 -17.21 0.23 10.19
C GLY A 117 -16.83 -0.86 11.20
N PRO A 118 -16.79 -2.14 10.78
CA PRO A 118 -16.44 -3.25 11.66
C PRO A 118 -15.07 -3.04 12.32
N PRO A 119 -14.99 -3.06 13.67
CA PRO A 119 -13.74 -2.82 14.37
C PRO A 119 -12.77 -4.00 14.28
N TRP A 120 -11.56 -3.80 14.77
CA TRP A 120 -10.58 -4.84 15.00
C TRP A 120 -11.09 -5.89 16.00
N THR A 121 -10.79 -7.14 15.72
CA THR A 121 -10.97 -8.26 16.64
C THR A 121 -9.66 -9.05 16.78
N SER A 122 -9.47 -9.73 17.91
CA SER A 122 -8.26 -10.50 18.18
C SER A 122 -8.05 -11.71 17.24
N CYS A 123 -9.06 -12.09 16.48
CA CYS A 123 -8.97 -13.13 15.45
C CYS A 123 -8.28 -12.64 14.17
N GLN A 124 -8.24 -11.33 13.95
CA GLN A 124 -7.58 -10.72 12.80
C GLN A 124 -6.06 -10.66 12.98
N ASN A 125 -5.35 -10.50 11.89
CA ASN A 125 -3.89 -10.43 11.83
C ASN A 125 -3.43 -9.41 10.77
N ILE A 126 -2.13 -9.30 10.55
CA ILE A 126 -1.58 -8.39 9.55
C ILE A 126 -2.05 -8.73 8.13
N GLY A 127 -2.33 -10.00 7.86
CA GLY A 127 -2.90 -10.47 6.60
C GLY A 127 -4.29 -9.90 6.33
N SER A 128 -5.15 -9.85 7.37
CA SER A 128 -6.48 -9.22 7.28
C SER A 128 -6.37 -7.74 6.88
N ILE A 129 -5.39 -7.04 7.44
CA ILE A 129 -5.11 -5.63 7.12
C ILE A 129 -4.62 -5.51 5.68
N ALA A 130 -3.66 -6.34 5.25
CA ALA A 130 -3.13 -6.31 3.90
C ALA A 130 -4.21 -6.60 2.85
N CYS A 131 -5.10 -7.56 3.09
CA CYS A 131 -6.25 -7.84 2.23
C CYS A 131 -7.21 -6.64 2.18
N SER A 132 -7.49 -5.99 3.31
CA SER A 132 -8.32 -4.79 3.36
C SER A 132 -7.68 -3.62 2.59
N ILE A 133 -6.37 -3.42 2.68
CA ILE A 133 -5.65 -2.43 1.88
C ILE A 133 -5.74 -2.80 0.40
N LYS A 134 -5.49 -4.05 0.05
CA LYS A 134 -5.53 -4.54 -1.34
C LYS A 134 -6.90 -4.30 -1.98
N SER A 135 -7.99 -4.46 -1.25
CA SER A 135 -9.36 -4.22 -1.75
C SER A 135 -9.66 -2.75 -2.10
N LEU A 136 -8.84 -1.81 -1.64
CA LEU A 136 -8.98 -0.39 -1.98
C LEU A 136 -8.47 -0.04 -3.39
N TYR A 137 -7.62 -0.87 -4.00
CA TYR A 137 -7.05 -0.61 -5.32
C TYR A 137 -8.05 -0.92 -6.45
N ILE A 138 -9.11 -0.09 -6.54
CA ILE A 138 -10.18 -0.20 -7.54
C ILE A 138 -9.97 0.75 -8.72
N LYS A 139 -10.73 0.56 -9.81
CA LYS A 139 -10.62 1.38 -11.04
C LYS A 139 -10.99 2.85 -10.84
N GLU A 140 -11.96 3.13 -9.99
CA GLU A 140 -12.48 4.48 -9.74
C GLU A 140 -12.37 4.85 -8.26
N PRO A 141 -11.13 5.07 -7.76
CA PRO A 141 -10.88 5.26 -6.34
C PRO A 141 -11.56 6.51 -5.76
N LEU A 142 -11.85 7.52 -6.57
CA LEU A 142 -12.51 8.75 -6.11
C LEU A 142 -13.90 8.49 -5.52
N HIS A 143 -14.60 7.46 -5.98
CA HIS A 143 -15.92 7.09 -5.46
C HIS A 143 -15.87 6.56 -4.01
N GLN A 144 -14.69 6.29 -3.47
CA GLN A 144 -14.51 5.90 -2.07
C GLN A 144 -14.29 7.10 -1.12
N GLU A 145 -14.23 8.31 -1.65
CA GLU A 145 -14.22 9.53 -0.82
C GLU A 145 -15.64 9.89 -0.41
N PRO A 146 -15.92 10.11 0.89
CA PRO A 146 -17.22 10.55 1.36
C PRO A 146 -17.72 11.81 0.64
N GLY A 147 -18.94 11.77 0.14
CA GLY A 147 -19.54 12.83 -0.65
C GLY A 147 -19.16 12.85 -2.13
N TRP A 148 -18.33 11.87 -2.59
CA TRP A 148 -17.92 11.74 -3.99
C TRP A 148 -18.38 10.40 -4.61
N GLU A 149 -19.22 9.64 -3.94
CA GLU A 149 -19.72 8.32 -4.36
C GLU A 149 -20.44 8.37 -5.73
N LYS A 150 -21.07 9.51 -6.00
CA LYS A 150 -21.79 9.80 -7.26
C LYS A 150 -21.21 11.03 -7.96
N CYS A 151 -19.89 11.23 -7.90
CA CYS A 151 -19.27 12.36 -8.55
C CYS A 151 -19.39 12.28 -10.07
N ASN A 152 -19.23 13.45 -10.73
CA ASN A 152 -19.24 13.52 -12.19
C ASN A 152 -18.18 12.54 -12.77
N PRO A 153 -18.56 11.69 -13.77
CA PRO A 153 -17.65 10.72 -14.38
C PRO A 153 -16.34 11.32 -14.90
N LEU A 154 -16.37 12.57 -15.41
CA LEU A 154 -15.17 13.26 -15.87
C LEU A 154 -14.20 13.50 -14.71
N LYS A 155 -14.70 13.89 -13.52
CA LYS A 155 -13.86 14.09 -12.32
C LYS A 155 -13.24 12.77 -11.85
N SER A 156 -14.02 11.67 -11.83
CA SER A 156 -13.53 10.34 -11.50
C SER A 156 -12.42 9.90 -12.47
N LYS A 157 -12.65 10.07 -13.78
CA LYS A 157 -11.69 9.75 -14.83
C LYS A 157 -10.41 10.60 -14.71
N THR A 158 -10.53 11.91 -14.45
CA THR A 158 -9.38 12.80 -14.27
C THR A 158 -8.53 12.37 -13.09
N TYR A 159 -9.16 12.09 -11.92
CA TYR A 159 -8.43 11.59 -10.76
C TYR A 159 -7.73 10.27 -11.05
N SER A 160 -8.43 9.29 -11.62
CA SER A 160 -7.86 7.97 -11.96
C SER A 160 -6.69 8.09 -12.97
N GLN A 161 -6.77 9.02 -13.95
CA GLN A 161 -5.70 9.26 -14.89
C GLN A 161 -4.44 9.86 -14.20
N ILE A 162 -4.61 10.79 -13.29
CA ILE A 162 -3.52 11.36 -12.51
C ILE A 162 -2.89 10.28 -11.61
N ILE A 163 -3.72 9.47 -10.95
CA ILE A 163 -3.21 8.35 -10.12
C ILE A 163 -2.46 7.33 -10.98
N ARG A 164 -2.93 7.02 -12.19
CA ARG A 164 -2.22 6.13 -13.12
C ARG A 164 -0.82 6.66 -13.48
N TYR A 165 -0.72 7.95 -13.79
CA TYR A 165 0.56 8.58 -14.06
C TYR A 165 1.47 8.55 -12.82
N LYS A 166 0.96 8.92 -11.66
CA LYS A 166 1.73 8.89 -10.40
C LYS A 166 2.10 7.48 -9.94
N ASN A 167 1.29 6.48 -10.27
CA ASN A 167 1.64 5.09 -10.07
C ASN A 167 2.87 4.70 -10.91
N LEU A 168 2.90 5.06 -12.19
CA LEU A 168 4.07 4.82 -13.05
C LEU A 168 5.32 5.56 -12.55
N GLU A 169 5.19 6.85 -12.19
CA GLU A 169 6.30 7.70 -11.78
C GLU A 169 6.87 7.32 -10.40
N ILE A 170 6.00 7.14 -9.39
CA ILE A 170 6.42 6.98 -7.99
C ILE A 170 6.44 5.51 -7.57
N ALA A 171 5.33 4.79 -7.82
CA ALA A 171 5.19 3.42 -7.31
C ALA A 171 5.87 2.37 -8.19
N ILE A 172 6.31 2.71 -9.41
CA ILE A 172 7.05 1.81 -10.30
C ILE A 172 8.44 2.37 -10.58
N TYR A 173 8.56 3.46 -11.33
CA TYR A 173 9.85 3.97 -11.81
C TYR A 173 10.79 4.35 -10.66
N ASP A 174 10.36 5.20 -9.70
CA ASP A 174 11.21 5.59 -8.55
C ASP A 174 11.53 4.39 -7.64
N VAL A 175 10.58 3.47 -7.46
CA VAL A 175 10.82 2.24 -6.67
C VAL A 175 11.92 1.41 -7.32
N VAL A 176 11.82 1.09 -8.60
CA VAL A 176 12.77 0.21 -9.30
C VAL A 176 14.13 0.89 -9.47
N LYS A 177 14.15 2.18 -9.79
CA LYS A 177 15.39 2.93 -10.03
C LYS A 177 16.15 3.27 -8.76
N ASN A 178 15.45 3.61 -7.68
CA ASN A 178 16.06 4.19 -6.48
C ASN A 178 15.76 3.37 -5.22
N LYS A 179 14.48 3.17 -4.87
CA LYS A 179 14.05 2.69 -3.54
C LYS A 179 14.56 1.30 -3.19
N ILE A 180 14.53 0.34 -4.12
CA ILE A 180 15.03 -1.01 -3.89
C ILE A 180 16.54 -1.08 -3.62
N HIS A 181 17.26 0.01 -3.83
CA HIS A 181 18.70 0.11 -3.60
C HIS A 181 19.06 0.93 -2.36
N THR A 182 18.20 1.83 -1.92
CA THR A 182 18.53 2.84 -0.90
C THR A 182 17.58 2.86 0.30
N ASP A 183 16.33 2.43 0.14
CA ASP A 183 15.33 2.50 1.20
C ASP A 183 15.21 1.16 1.94
N PRO A 184 15.53 1.12 3.26
CA PRO A 184 15.48 -0.12 4.06
C PRO A 184 14.13 -0.84 4.05
N LEU A 185 13.02 -0.14 3.78
CA LEU A 185 11.71 -0.75 3.70
C LEU A 185 11.48 -1.50 2.38
N PHE A 186 12.18 -1.13 1.30
CA PHE A 186 12.06 -1.77 -0.02
C PHE A 186 13.10 -2.86 -0.25
N ILE A 187 14.27 -2.75 0.37
CA ILE A 187 15.41 -3.68 0.17
C ILE A 187 15.00 -5.16 0.41
N PRO A 188 14.22 -5.53 1.45
CA PRO A 188 13.81 -6.92 1.65
C PRO A 188 12.99 -7.51 0.49
N PHE A 189 12.32 -6.67 -0.29
CA PHE A 189 11.47 -7.07 -1.40
C PHE A 189 12.13 -6.90 -2.78
N LYS A 190 13.42 -6.52 -2.83
CA LYS A 190 14.13 -6.22 -4.07
C LYS A 190 13.94 -7.29 -5.15
N GLN A 191 14.24 -8.54 -4.84
CA GLN A 191 14.13 -9.65 -5.81
C GLN A 191 12.69 -9.85 -6.32
N ILE A 192 11.70 -9.67 -5.43
CA ILE A 192 10.28 -9.79 -5.79
C ILE A 192 9.89 -8.66 -6.73
N ILE A 193 10.29 -7.42 -6.41
CA ILE A 193 10.00 -6.22 -7.20
C ILE A 193 10.66 -6.32 -8.58
N GLU A 194 11.94 -6.67 -8.65
CA GLU A 194 12.68 -6.84 -9.91
C GLU A 194 12.02 -7.91 -10.80
N LYS A 195 11.70 -9.07 -10.23
CA LYS A 195 11.01 -10.15 -10.96
C LYS A 195 9.65 -9.68 -11.49
N LYS A 196 8.83 -9.06 -10.65
CA LYS A 196 7.50 -8.58 -11.05
C LYS A 196 7.57 -7.44 -12.05
N PHE A 197 8.54 -6.55 -11.93
CA PHE A 197 8.78 -5.49 -12.90
C PHE A 197 9.07 -6.08 -14.29
N LEU A 198 9.96 -7.06 -14.38
CA LEU A 198 10.28 -7.73 -15.64
C LEU A 198 9.08 -8.48 -16.23
N GLU A 199 8.29 -9.17 -15.40
CA GLU A 199 7.07 -9.85 -15.83
C GLU A 199 6.03 -8.87 -16.44
N LEU A 200 5.94 -7.65 -15.93
CA LEU A 200 4.95 -6.65 -16.32
C LEU A 200 5.51 -5.60 -17.31
N TYR A 201 6.79 -5.64 -17.64
CA TYR A 201 7.51 -4.62 -18.38
C TYR A 201 6.81 -4.20 -19.70
N LEU A 202 6.45 -5.15 -20.54
CA LEU A 202 5.79 -4.86 -21.81
C LEU A 202 4.40 -4.20 -21.63
N SER A 203 3.73 -4.49 -20.53
CA SER A 203 2.46 -3.84 -20.21
C SER A 203 2.68 -2.41 -19.75
N TYR A 204 3.74 -2.12 -18.97
CA TYR A 204 4.10 -0.74 -18.62
C TYR A 204 4.42 0.08 -19.86
N VAL A 205 5.23 -0.46 -20.79
CA VAL A 205 5.54 0.22 -22.06
C VAL A 205 4.26 0.59 -22.81
N LYS A 206 3.34 -0.37 -23.00
CA LYS A 206 2.04 -0.12 -23.65
C LYS A 206 1.22 0.96 -22.94
N ILE A 207 1.17 0.94 -21.61
CA ILE A 207 0.44 1.97 -20.84
C ILE A 207 1.09 3.34 -21.03
N ILE A 208 2.43 3.45 -20.96
CA ILE A 208 3.16 4.69 -21.22
C ILE A 208 2.86 5.23 -22.61
N GLU A 209 2.85 4.37 -23.64
CA GLU A 209 2.51 4.75 -25.01
C GLU A 209 1.10 5.34 -25.12
N THR A 210 0.11 4.76 -24.41
CA THR A 210 -1.26 5.31 -24.39
C THR A 210 -1.38 6.67 -23.71
N LEU A 211 -0.39 7.08 -22.93
CA LEU A 211 -0.36 8.35 -22.20
C LEU A 211 0.48 9.43 -22.88
N THR A 212 1.18 9.12 -23.97
CA THR A 212 2.09 10.06 -24.65
C THR A 212 1.45 11.38 -25.07
N TYR A 213 0.14 11.36 -25.38
CA TYR A 213 -0.63 12.55 -25.74
C TYR A 213 -0.76 13.57 -24.58
N LEU A 214 -0.43 13.18 -23.34
CA LEU A 214 -0.45 14.03 -22.16
C LEU A 214 0.91 14.70 -21.90
N ASP A 215 1.96 14.22 -22.55
CA ASP A 215 3.32 14.68 -22.25
C ASP A 215 3.43 16.21 -22.25
N TYR A 216 4.09 16.76 -21.25
CA TYR A 216 4.21 18.18 -20.96
C TYR A 216 2.91 18.97 -20.78
N LYS A 217 1.74 18.30 -20.69
CA LYS A 217 0.47 18.97 -20.35
C LYS A 217 0.34 19.15 -18.84
N PRO A 218 -0.24 20.28 -18.39
CA PRO A 218 -0.55 20.45 -16.97
C PRO A 218 -1.72 19.54 -16.56
N PHE A 219 -1.73 19.16 -15.28
CA PHE A 219 -2.85 18.48 -14.66
C PHE A 219 -3.18 19.10 -13.31
N GLU A 220 -4.46 19.05 -12.97
CA GLU A 220 -4.99 19.39 -11.67
C GLU A 220 -6.06 18.36 -11.29
N SER A 221 -5.91 17.79 -10.11
CA SER A 221 -6.87 16.82 -9.59
C SER A 221 -8.13 17.54 -9.08
N PRO A 222 -9.31 16.96 -9.28
CA PRO A 222 -10.57 17.54 -8.75
C PRO A 222 -10.60 17.61 -7.22
N ILE A 223 -9.69 16.96 -6.54
CA ILE A 223 -9.60 16.87 -5.08
C ILE A 223 -8.13 16.76 -4.63
N TYR A 224 -7.85 17.06 -3.36
CA TYR A 224 -6.56 16.93 -2.69
C TYR A 224 -5.43 17.82 -3.21
N ARG A 225 -5.73 18.77 -4.12
CA ARG A 225 -4.75 19.74 -4.66
C ARG A 225 -3.51 19.06 -5.29
N ILE A 226 -3.70 17.90 -5.92
CA ILE A 226 -2.61 17.24 -6.67
C ILE A 226 -2.55 17.93 -8.02
N GLN A 227 -1.42 18.60 -8.30
CA GLN A 227 -1.23 19.34 -9.55
C GLN A 227 0.21 19.18 -10.05
N GLY A 228 0.44 19.41 -11.31
CA GLY A 228 1.77 19.32 -11.91
C GLY A 228 1.73 19.28 -13.43
N ILE A 229 2.81 18.77 -14.01
CA ILE A 229 2.96 18.55 -15.45
C ILE A 229 3.24 17.07 -15.65
N TYR A 230 2.57 16.45 -16.63
CA TYR A 230 2.89 15.10 -17.05
C TYR A 230 4.26 15.06 -17.71
N LYS A 231 5.13 14.19 -17.26
CA LYS A 231 6.47 13.94 -17.82
C LYS A 231 6.55 12.50 -18.30
N ILE A 232 5.77 12.19 -19.32
CA ILE A 232 5.63 10.81 -19.81
C ILE A 232 6.91 10.34 -20.49
N SER A 233 7.61 11.22 -21.18
CA SER A 233 8.90 10.93 -21.85
C SER A 233 9.99 10.53 -20.85
N ASP A 234 9.95 11.02 -19.60
CA ASP A 234 10.94 10.69 -18.57
C ASP A 234 10.76 9.25 -18.03
N LEU A 235 9.65 8.58 -18.35
CA LEU A 235 9.34 7.22 -17.94
C LEU A 235 9.74 6.15 -18.97
N LYS A 236 10.21 6.56 -20.14
CA LYS A 236 10.71 5.69 -21.21
C LYS A 236 12.16 5.32 -20.96
#